data_dbc37316ef11cef63d570891e011e6da
#
_entry.id   dbc37316ef11cef63d570891e011e6da
#
_cell.length_a   1.000
_cell.length_b   1.000
_cell.length_c   1.000
_cell.angle_alpha   90.00
_cell.angle_beta   90.00
_cell.angle_gamma   90.00
#
_symmetry.space_group_name_H-M   'P 1'
#
loop_
_entity.id
_entity.type
_entity.pdbx_description
1 polymer ?
#
loop_
_entity_poly.entity_id
_entity_poly.type
_entity_poly.pdbx_seq_one_letter_code
_entity_poly.pdbx_strand_id
1 'polypeptide(L)'
;MEHDTSSNGNCRERILEAAGEIFAEFGFRGATVRKICERAKVNIAAINYYFGGKEKLYSEVLRHWHDFAIKKYPLFFGVGEDAPVEEQLRGFIRSFLFRLLDKGKPAWFGKLMMREMTEPTRAFERLVKEIVRPRDKVLASLVGKMIGTPVSEEEIRLCCASIIGQCLYYYNARSIIKRLYRQDVTQPDEIERIADHVMQFSLKGLEHNSKHSEDRTKIEAESQISDPMTGSSPRIPHSAREIDPVF
;
A
#
# COMPACT_ATOMS: atom_id res chain seq x y z
N MET A 1 4.03 44.67 8.39
CA MET A 1 4.74 43.68 7.53
C MET A 1 4.14 42.27 7.70
N GLU A 2 2.79 42.14 7.58
CA GLU A 2 2.10 40.86 7.85
C GLU A 2 1.35 40.30 6.59
N HIS A 3 1.61 40.81 5.41
CA HIS A 3 0.85 40.45 4.19
C HIS A 3 1.50 39.35 3.31
N ASP A 4 2.67 38.80 3.66
CA ASP A 4 3.43 37.96 2.71
C ASP A 4 3.29 36.44 2.93
N THR A 5 2.89 36.01 4.12
CA THR A 5 2.78 34.56 4.44
C THR A 5 1.53 33.90 3.83
N SER A 6 0.41 34.58 3.74
CA SER A 6 -0.84 34.05 3.21
C SER A 6 -0.82 33.90 1.68
N SER A 7 -0.20 34.85 0.98
CA SER A 7 -0.01 34.81 -0.49
C SER A 7 0.96 33.70 -0.93
N ASN A 8 2.00 33.46 -0.13
CA ASN A 8 3.06 32.48 -0.39
C ASN A 8 2.56 31.04 -0.18
N GLY A 9 1.75 30.79 0.87
CA GLY A 9 1.09 29.50 1.11
C GLY A 9 0.13 29.12 -0.02
N ASN A 10 -0.65 30.07 -0.50
CA ASN A 10 -1.58 29.88 -1.61
C ASN A 10 -0.86 29.52 -2.93
N CYS A 11 0.30 30.14 -3.22
CA CYS A 11 1.07 29.84 -4.44
C CYS A 11 1.65 28.41 -4.42
N ARG A 12 2.25 27.99 -3.30
CA ARG A 12 2.80 26.64 -3.13
C ARG A 12 1.72 25.57 -3.28
N GLU A 13 0.55 25.78 -2.70
CA GLU A 13 -0.58 24.85 -2.75
C GLU A 13 -1.16 24.73 -4.16
N ARG A 14 -1.31 25.84 -4.88
CA ARG A 14 -1.73 25.85 -6.29
C ARG A 14 -0.77 25.06 -7.18
N ILE A 15 0.54 25.14 -6.93
CA ILE A 15 1.55 24.35 -7.66
C ILE A 15 1.36 22.86 -7.35
N LEU A 16 1.19 22.46 -6.08
CA LEU A 16 0.97 21.06 -5.68
C LEU A 16 -0.30 20.47 -6.29
N GLU A 17 -1.41 21.23 -6.32
CA GLU A 17 -2.64 20.81 -6.98
C GLU A 17 -2.43 20.60 -8.49
N ALA A 18 -1.93 21.62 -9.18
CA ALA A 18 -1.69 21.55 -10.62
C ALA A 18 -0.71 20.41 -10.97
N ALA A 19 0.34 20.26 -10.19
CA ALA A 19 1.32 19.20 -10.37
C ALA A 19 0.72 17.81 -10.11
N GLY A 20 -0.13 17.66 -9.10
CA GLY A 20 -0.84 16.41 -8.80
C GLY A 20 -1.70 15.96 -9.98
N GLU A 21 -2.49 16.86 -10.54
CA GLU A 21 -3.30 16.60 -11.73
C GLU A 21 -2.44 16.19 -12.94
N ILE A 22 -1.43 17.00 -13.26
CA ILE A 22 -0.57 16.79 -14.43
C ILE A 22 0.26 15.51 -14.29
N PHE A 23 0.82 15.22 -13.12
CA PHE A 23 1.56 13.98 -12.89
C PHE A 23 0.63 12.74 -12.88
N ALA A 24 -0.57 12.84 -12.31
CA ALA A 24 -1.53 11.75 -12.33
C ALA A 24 -2.02 11.41 -13.75
N GLU A 25 -2.09 12.42 -14.63
CA GLU A 25 -2.53 12.25 -16.03
C GLU A 25 -1.40 11.77 -16.93
N PHE A 26 -0.24 12.45 -16.91
CA PHE A 26 0.85 12.24 -17.86
C PHE A 26 2.03 11.42 -17.31
N GLY A 27 2.05 11.10 -16.03
CA GLY A 27 3.19 10.49 -15.34
C GLY A 27 4.36 11.46 -15.17
N PHE A 28 5.41 11.02 -14.48
CA PHE A 28 6.61 11.84 -14.26
C PHE A 28 7.29 12.24 -15.58
N ARG A 29 7.47 11.29 -16.52
CA ARG A 29 8.18 11.56 -17.78
C ARG A 29 7.40 12.50 -18.70
N GLY A 30 6.10 12.28 -18.88
CA GLY A 30 5.24 13.06 -19.78
C GLY A 30 4.82 14.44 -19.26
N ALA A 31 4.90 14.67 -17.94
CA ALA A 31 4.65 15.95 -17.32
C ALA A 31 5.82 16.94 -17.59
N THR A 32 5.52 18.17 -17.93
CA THR A 32 6.53 19.24 -18.10
C THR A 32 6.29 20.34 -17.07
N VAL A 33 7.38 20.97 -16.61
CA VAL A 33 7.32 22.14 -15.71
C VAL A 33 6.45 23.24 -16.31
N ARG A 34 6.52 23.43 -17.63
CA ARG A 34 5.71 24.43 -18.35
C ARG A 34 4.20 24.17 -18.22
N LYS A 35 3.75 22.93 -18.46
CA LYS A 35 2.33 22.54 -18.28
C LYS A 35 1.86 22.76 -16.84
N ILE A 36 2.71 22.45 -15.86
CA ILE A 36 2.39 22.66 -14.44
C ILE A 36 2.27 24.16 -14.15
N CYS A 37 3.18 24.99 -14.66
CA CYS A 37 3.16 26.44 -14.50
C CYS A 37 1.91 27.06 -15.11
N GLU A 38 1.57 26.68 -16.35
CA GLU A 38 0.37 27.13 -17.06
C GLU A 38 -0.90 26.77 -16.25
N ARG A 39 -0.98 25.53 -15.75
CA ARG A 39 -2.11 25.07 -14.95
C ARG A 39 -2.21 25.77 -13.59
N ALA A 40 -1.10 25.99 -12.91
CA ALA A 40 -1.01 26.68 -11.63
C ALA A 40 -1.11 28.20 -11.74
N LYS A 41 -1.03 28.76 -12.95
CA LYS A 41 -0.94 30.21 -13.23
C LYS A 41 0.24 30.86 -12.48
N VAL A 42 1.42 30.26 -12.61
CA VAL A 42 2.69 30.75 -12.04
C VAL A 42 3.80 30.74 -13.09
N ASN A 43 4.91 31.41 -12.81
CA ASN A 43 6.11 31.34 -13.63
C ASN A 43 7.02 30.17 -13.21
N ILE A 44 7.97 29.82 -14.08
CA ILE A 44 8.91 28.71 -13.83
C ILE A 44 9.80 28.97 -12.61
N ALA A 45 10.13 30.23 -12.35
CA ALA A 45 10.93 30.61 -11.18
C ALA A 45 10.25 30.21 -9.87
N ALA A 46 8.91 30.24 -9.79
CA ALA A 46 8.18 29.80 -8.61
C ALA A 46 8.39 28.30 -8.31
N ILE A 47 8.40 27.42 -9.32
CA ILE A 47 8.67 25.98 -9.09
C ILE A 47 10.10 25.78 -8.58
N ASN A 48 11.08 26.47 -9.13
CA ASN A 48 12.46 26.39 -8.67
C ASN A 48 12.60 26.94 -7.24
N TYR A 49 11.94 28.04 -6.93
CA TYR A 49 11.96 28.67 -5.62
C TYR A 49 11.35 27.77 -4.55
N TYR A 50 10.12 27.24 -4.75
CA TYR A 50 9.41 26.44 -3.74
C TYR A 50 9.88 24.99 -3.66
N PHE A 51 10.34 24.41 -4.75
CA PHE A 51 10.57 22.96 -4.82
C PHE A 51 11.97 22.60 -5.34
N GLY A 52 12.73 23.54 -5.92
CA GLY A 52 14.07 23.27 -6.45
C GLY A 52 14.08 22.38 -7.71
N GLY A 53 12.94 22.29 -8.42
CA GLY A 53 12.84 21.59 -9.70
C GLY A 53 11.79 20.45 -9.71
N LYS A 54 11.67 19.83 -10.90
CA LYS A 54 10.61 18.85 -11.18
C LYS A 54 10.67 17.58 -10.31
N GLU A 55 11.87 17.04 -10.05
CA GLU A 55 12.06 15.81 -9.27
C GLU A 55 11.63 16.00 -7.82
N LYS A 56 12.05 17.11 -7.20
CA LYS A 56 11.67 17.45 -5.83
C LYS A 56 10.19 17.78 -5.74
N LEU A 57 9.63 18.52 -6.71
CA LEU A 57 8.21 18.78 -6.82
C LEU A 57 7.41 17.47 -6.88
N TYR A 58 7.86 16.50 -7.68
CA TYR A 58 7.20 15.21 -7.79
C TYR A 58 7.19 14.43 -6.47
N SER A 59 8.31 14.40 -5.75
CA SER A 59 8.39 13.79 -4.42
C SER A 59 7.46 14.46 -3.40
N GLU A 60 7.35 15.80 -3.44
CA GLU A 60 6.41 16.56 -2.60
C GLU A 60 4.96 16.28 -2.98
N VAL A 61 4.65 16.13 -4.25
CA VAL A 61 3.31 15.77 -4.75
C VAL A 61 2.90 14.38 -4.26
N LEU A 62 3.78 13.39 -4.36
CA LEU A 62 3.52 12.05 -3.84
C LEU A 62 3.16 12.08 -2.34
N ARG A 63 3.95 12.80 -1.53
CA ARG A 63 3.72 12.94 -0.10
C ARG A 63 2.42 13.70 0.19
N HIS A 64 2.22 14.85 -0.45
CA HIS A 64 1.03 15.68 -0.23
C HIS A 64 -0.28 14.93 -0.51
N TRP A 65 -0.36 14.24 -1.65
CA TRP A 65 -1.57 13.48 -1.99
C TRP A 65 -1.73 12.20 -1.19
N HIS A 66 -0.63 11.61 -0.75
CA HIS A 66 -0.67 10.56 0.24
C HIS A 66 -1.31 11.03 1.55
N ASP A 67 -0.82 12.14 2.12
CA ASP A 67 -1.31 12.68 3.38
C ASP A 67 -2.77 13.11 3.26
N PHE A 68 -3.15 13.69 2.12
CA PHE A 68 -4.53 14.03 1.81
C PHE A 68 -5.44 12.78 1.78
N ALA A 69 -5.01 11.71 1.12
CA ALA A 69 -5.75 10.46 1.03
C ALA A 69 -5.92 9.77 2.39
N ILE A 70 -4.86 9.78 3.23
CA ILE A 70 -4.91 9.22 4.60
C ILE A 70 -5.81 10.05 5.52
N LYS A 71 -5.78 11.38 5.39
CA LYS A 71 -6.67 12.24 6.18
C LYS A 71 -8.14 11.97 5.87
N LYS A 72 -8.47 11.72 4.59
CA LYS A 72 -9.84 11.39 4.17
C LYS A 72 -10.24 9.97 4.53
N TYR A 73 -9.32 9.02 4.37
CA TYR A 73 -9.51 7.59 4.61
C TYR A 73 -8.39 7.08 5.52
N PRO A 74 -8.52 7.25 6.86
CA PRO A 74 -7.56 6.76 7.83
C PRO A 74 -7.32 5.26 7.71
N LEU A 75 -6.21 4.77 8.27
CA LEU A 75 -5.78 3.38 8.11
C LEU A 75 -6.86 2.36 8.51
N PHE A 76 -7.58 2.63 9.59
CA PHE A 76 -8.72 1.83 10.08
C PHE A 76 -10.03 2.58 9.83
N PHE A 77 -10.31 2.87 8.55
CA PHE A 77 -11.45 3.70 8.16
C PHE A 77 -12.79 3.13 8.63
N GLY A 78 -13.48 3.89 9.49
CA GLY A 78 -14.78 3.53 10.06
C GLY A 78 -14.69 2.61 11.28
N VAL A 79 -13.49 2.35 11.82
CA VAL A 79 -13.24 1.44 12.95
C VAL A 79 -12.34 2.12 13.96
N GLY A 80 -12.57 1.87 15.26
CA GLY A 80 -11.70 2.36 16.34
C GLY A 80 -10.35 1.62 16.39
N GLU A 81 -9.32 2.29 16.93
CA GLU A 81 -7.98 1.68 17.08
C GLU A 81 -7.98 0.49 18.06
N ASP A 82 -8.90 0.49 19.05
CA ASP A 82 -9.05 -0.58 20.05
C ASP A 82 -10.04 -1.68 19.62
N ALA A 83 -10.54 -1.64 18.37
CA ALA A 83 -11.48 -2.63 17.87
C ALA A 83 -10.82 -4.02 17.74
N PRO A 84 -11.62 -5.11 17.72
CA PRO A 84 -11.13 -6.45 17.43
C PRO A 84 -10.30 -6.50 16.13
N VAL A 85 -9.31 -7.39 16.10
CA VAL A 85 -8.37 -7.55 14.97
C VAL A 85 -9.08 -7.72 13.62
N GLU A 86 -10.19 -8.46 13.62
CA GLU A 86 -11.02 -8.66 12.43
C GLU A 86 -11.60 -7.35 11.91
N GLU A 87 -12.12 -6.51 12.80
CA GLU A 87 -12.66 -5.20 12.42
C GLU A 87 -11.55 -4.25 11.97
N GLN A 88 -10.37 -4.30 12.62
CA GLN A 88 -9.21 -3.53 12.15
C GLN A 88 -8.78 -3.94 10.74
N LEU A 89 -8.76 -5.24 10.41
CA LEU A 89 -8.48 -5.72 9.05
C LEU A 89 -9.55 -5.26 8.06
N ARG A 90 -10.83 -5.30 8.44
CA ARG A 90 -11.94 -4.74 7.65
C ARG A 90 -11.72 -3.25 7.36
N GLY A 91 -11.42 -2.47 8.39
CA GLY A 91 -11.13 -1.04 8.27
C GLY A 91 -9.92 -0.76 7.38
N PHE A 92 -8.88 -1.58 7.46
CA PHE A 92 -7.69 -1.50 6.61
C PHE A 92 -8.01 -1.74 5.12
N ILE A 93 -8.73 -2.82 4.81
CA ILE A 93 -9.16 -3.18 3.44
C ILE A 93 -10.04 -2.07 2.87
N ARG A 94 -11.02 -1.61 3.64
CA ARG A 94 -11.93 -0.52 3.29
C ARG A 94 -11.16 0.76 2.98
N SER A 95 -10.26 1.18 3.88
CA SER A 95 -9.39 2.35 3.69
C SER A 95 -8.56 2.24 2.41
N PHE A 96 -7.98 1.07 2.16
CA PHE A 96 -7.13 0.84 0.99
C PHE A 96 -7.94 0.95 -0.30
N LEU A 97 -9.12 0.33 -0.37
CA LEU A 97 -10.00 0.39 -1.54
C LEU A 97 -10.52 1.81 -1.82
N PHE A 98 -10.97 2.54 -0.79
CA PHE A 98 -11.40 3.92 -0.97
C PHE A 98 -10.28 4.82 -1.50
N ARG A 99 -9.05 4.67 -1.01
CA ARG A 99 -7.89 5.43 -1.53
C ARG A 99 -7.54 5.09 -2.97
N LEU A 100 -7.84 3.85 -3.41
CA LEU A 100 -7.60 3.42 -4.79
C LEU A 100 -8.71 3.82 -5.76
N LEU A 101 -9.97 3.65 -5.34
CA LEU A 101 -11.13 3.64 -6.24
C LEU A 101 -11.95 4.92 -6.19
N ASP A 102 -11.87 5.73 -5.11
CA ASP A 102 -12.63 6.98 -5.00
C ASP A 102 -12.28 7.95 -6.13
N LYS A 103 -13.23 8.84 -6.45
CA LYS A 103 -13.09 9.83 -7.51
C LYS A 103 -12.45 11.12 -7.00
N GLY A 104 -11.82 11.87 -7.89
CA GLY A 104 -11.26 13.18 -7.60
C GLY A 104 -9.85 13.15 -7.00
N LYS A 105 -9.55 14.12 -6.14
CA LYS A 105 -8.22 14.36 -5.58
C LYS A 105 -7.64 13.16 -4.78
N PRO A 106 -8.43 12.42 -3.96
CA PRO A 106 -7.89 11.26 -3.24
C PRO A 106 -7.35 10.17 -4.17
N ALA A 107 -7.98 9.98 -5.34
CA ALA A 107 -7.55 9.01 -6.34
C ALA A 107 -6.23 9.38 -7.04
N TRP A 108 -5.76 10.61 -6.93
CA TRP A 108 -4.49 11.01 -7.56
C TRP A 108 -3.31 10.26 -6.94
N PHE A 109 -3.29 10.09 -5.62
CA PHE A 109 -2.25 9.27 -4.99
C PHE A 109 -2.26 7.82 -5.51
N GLY A 110 -3.44 7.19 -5.61
CA GLY A 110 -3.57 5.85 -6.18
C GLY A 110 -3.05 5.76 -7.62
N LYS A 111 -3.37 6.75 -8.47
CA LYS A 111 -2.86 6.83 -9.85
C LYS A 111 -1.34 6.98 -9.91
N LEU A 112 -0.78 7.86 -9.09
CA LEU A 112 0.66 8.09 -9.01
C LEU A 112 1.39 6.83 -8.52
N MET A 113 0.84 6.16 -7.50
CA MET A 113 1.38 4.92 -6.96
C MET A 113 1.40 3.79 -8.00
N MET A 114 0.31 3.61 -8.75
CA MET A 114 0.26 2.61 -9.81
C MET A 114 1.27 2.89 -10.92
N ARG A 115 1.53 4.15 -11.23
CA ARG A 115 2.58 4.53 -12.19
C ARG A 115 3.98 4.20 -11.65
N GLU A 116 4.25 4.50 -10.39
CA GLU A 116 5.51 4.15 -9.75
C GLU A 116 5.76 2.63 -9.71
N MET A 117 4.71 1.82 -9.58
CA MET A 117 4.83 0.35 -9.63
C MET A 117 5.18 -0.17 -11.03
N THR A 118 4.78 0.53 -12.09
CA THR A 118 5.03 0.11 -13.49
C THR A 118 6.24 0.80 -14.11
N GLU A 119 6.49 2.05 -13.77
CA GLU A 119 7.57 2.88 -14.28
C GLU A 119 8.25 3.61 -13.11
N PRO A 120 9.05 2.91 -12.29
CA PRO A 120 9.64 3.50 -11.09
C PRO A 120 10.54 4.69 -11.41
N THR A 121 10.39 5.74 -10.61
CA THR A 121 11.27 6.91 -10.62
C THR A 121 12.24 6.87 -9.44
N ARG A 122 13.14 7.84 -9.34
CA ARG A 122 14.03 7.98 -8.15
C ARG A 122 13.26 8.23 -6.85
N ALA A 123 11.99 8.68 -6.93
CA ALA A 123 11.14 8.85 -5.75
C ALA A 123 10.60 7.53 -5.20
N PHE A 124 10.63 6.43 -5.99
CA PHE A 124 10.01 5.15 -5.64
C PHE A 124 10.60 4.51 -4.37
N GLU A 125 11.92 4.46 -4.24
CA GLU A 125 12.58 3.89 -3.06
C GLU A 125 12.14 4.60 -1.77
N ARG A 126 12.11 5.93 -1.81
CA ARG A 126 11.65 6.73 -0.69
C ARG A 126 10.18 6.47 -0.36
N LEU A 127 9.34 6.39 -1.38
CA LEU A 127 7.91 6.09 -1.28
C LEU A 127 7.69 4.70 -0.65
N VAL A 128 8.44 3.68 -1.08
CA VAL A 128 8.40 2.34 -0.47
C VAL A 128 8.81 2.41 0.99
N LYS A 129 9.91 3.07 1.31
CA LYS A 129 10.43 3.17 2.69
C LYS A 129 9.48 3.91 3.63
N GLU A 130 8.97 5.07 3.20
CA GLU A 130 8.21 5.99 4.08
C GLU A 130 6.70 5.70 4.09
N ILE A 131 6.16 5.10 3.02
CA ILE A 131 4.72 4.91 2.85
C ILE A 131 4.31 3.44 2.83
N VAL A 132 4.93 2.62 1.97
CA VAL A 132 4.48 1.23 1.76
C VAL A 132 4.86 0.36 2.95
N ARG A 133 6.15 0.37 3.33
CA ARG A 133 6.68 -0.49 4.39
C ARG A 133 5.98 -0.34 5.75
N PRO A 134 5.66 0.86 6.25
CA PRO A 134 4.90 0.99 7.50
C PRO A 134 3.52 0.33 7.45
N ARG A 135 2.83 0.42 6.31
CA ARG A 135 1.50 -0.19 6.12
C ARG A 135 1.55 -1.68 5.96
N ASP A 136 2.54 -2.17 5.23
CA ASP A 136 2.82 -3.60 5.09
C ASP A 136 3.04 -4.23 6.47
N LYS A 137 3.82 -3.60 7.34
CA LYS A 137 4.01 -4.05 8.73
C LYS A 137 2.71 -4.09 9.53
N VAL A 138 1.82 -3.11 9.36
CA VAL A 138 0.52 -3.13 10.04
C VAL A 138 -0.32 -4.30 9.52
N LEU A 139 -0.43 -4.47 8.21
CA LEU A 139 -1.18 -5.58 7.63
C LEU A 139 -0.60 -6.93 8.07
N ALA A 140 0.73 -7.10 8.04
CA ALA A 140 1.41 -8.30 8.50
C ALA A 140 1.11 -8.61 9.98
N SER A 141 1.09 -7.58 10.84
CA SER A 141 0.72 -7.73 12.25
C SER A 141 -0.74 -8.19 12.41
N LEU A 142 -1.69 -7.61 11.65
CA LEU A 142 -3.09 -8.01 11.70
C LEU A 142 -3.26 -9.46 11.23
N VAL A 143 -2.67 -9.81 10.09
CA VAL A 143 -2.70 -11.16 9.52
C VAL A 143 -2.08 -12.18 10.47
N GLY A 144 -0.90 -11.89 11.04
CA GLY A 144 -0.25 -12.78 12.01
C GLY A 144 -1.10 -13.02 13.27
N LYS A 145 -1.77 -11.97 13.79
CA LYS A 145 -2.68 -12.10 14.92
C LYS A 145 -3.92 -12.96 14.60
N MET A 146 -4.39 -12.94 13.36
CA MET A 146 -5.55 -13.70 12.92
C MET A 146 -5.24 -15.18 12.65
N ILE A 147 -4.07 -15.48 12.10
CA ILE A 147 -3.64 -16.86 11.88
C ILE A 147 -3.26 -17.52 13.21
N GLY A 148 -2.67 -16.75 14.13
CA GLY A 148 -2.15 -17.28 15.40
C GLY A 148 -0.72 -17.81 15.25
N THR A 149 -0.24 -18.49 16.30
CA THR A 149 1.12 -19.07 16.34
C THR A 149 1.04 -20.61 16.39
N PRO A 150 1.99 -21.31 15.76
CA PRO A 150 3.12 -20.81 14.96
C PRO A 150 2.74 -20.53 13.50
N VAL A 151 3.21 -19.40 12.97
CA VAL A 151 3.08 -19.02 11.55
C VAL A 151 4.41 -18.45 11.06
N SER A 152 4.83 -18.81 9.86
CA SER A 152 6.06 -18.31 9.25
C SER A 152 5.87 -16.90 8.68
N GLU A 153 6.97 -16.11 8.62
CA GLU A 153 6.96 -14.80 7.96
C GLU A 153 6.56 -14.91 6.48
N GLU A 154 6.92 -16.01 5.83
CA GLU A 154 6.57 -16.28 4.44
C GLU A 154 5.05 -16.45 4.27
N GLU A 155 4.40 -17.23 5.13
CA GLU A 155 2.94 -17.42 5.10
C GLU A 155 2.21 -16.12 5.34
N ILE A 156 2.64 -15.30 6.32
CA ILE A 156 2.09 -13.96 6.54
C ILE A 156 2.23 -13.11 5.29
N ARG A 157 3.40 -13.10 4.66
CA ARG A 157 3.68 -12.34 3.44
C ARG A 157 2.77 -12.75 2.28
N LEU A 158 2.57 -14.05 2.07
CA LEU A 158 1.67 -14.58 1.02
C LEU A 158 0.22 -14.20 1.27
N CYS A 159 -0.25 -14.25 2.52
CA CYS A 159 -1.59 -13.79 2.89
C CYS A 159 -1.77 -12.29 2.65
N CYS A 160 -0.79 -11.47 3.06
CA CYS A 160 -0.79 -10.03 2.79
C CYS A 160 -0.84 -9.75 1.29
N ALA A 161 -0.02 -10.42 0.49
CA ALA A 161 0.01 -10.29 -0.96
C ALA A 161 -1.35 -10.67 -1.60
N SER A 162 -2.02 -11.71 -1.09
CA SER A 162 -3.35 -12.13 -1.54
C SER A 162 -4.42 -11.09 -1.25
N ILE A 163 -4.43 -10.50 -0.04
CA ILE A 163 -5.36 -9.43 0.33
C ILE A 163 -5.15 -8.20 -0.54
N ILE A 164 -3.92 -7.73 -0.66
CA ILE A 164 -3.59 -6.54 -1.47
C ILE A 164 -3.86 -6.81 -2.96
N GLY A 165 -3.52 -8.00 -3.46
CA GLY A 165 -3.76 -8.40 -4.84
C GLY A 165 -5.24 -8.36 -5.24
N GLN A 166 -6.14 -8.83 -4.36
CA GLN A 166 -7.59 -8.71 -4.57
C GLN A 166 -8.02 -7.24 -4.70
N CYS A 167 -7.55 -6.37 -3.80
CA CYS A 167 -7.87 -4.94 -3.87
C CYS A 167 -7.35 -4.30 -5.16
N LEU A 168 -6.11 -4.58 -5.54
CA LEU A 168 -5.48 -4.05 -6.75
C LEU A 168 -6.17 -4.54 -8.04
N TYR A 169 -6.75 -5.75 -8.04
CA TYR A 169 -7.52 -6.27 -9.16
C TYR A 169 -8.64 -5.30 -9.54
N TYR A 170 -9.44 -4.84 -8.58
CA TYR A 170 -10.56 -3.93 -8.85
C TYR A 170 -10.10 -2.59 -9.44
N TYR A 171 -8.94 -2.09 -9.02
CA TYR A 171 -8.37 -0.88 -9.61
C TYR A 171 -7.90 -1.13 -11.05
N ASN A 172 -7.11 -2.18 -11.28
CA ASN A 172 -6.52 -2.46 -12.57
C ASN A 172 -7.55 -2.90 -13.60
N ALA A 173 -8.51 -3.74 -13.19
CA ALA A 173 -9.55 -4.30 -14.05
C ALA A 173 -10.82 -3.43 -14.17
N ARG A 174 -10.88 -2.24 -13.54
CA ARG A 174 -12.10 -1.41 -13.48
C ARG A 174 -12.77 -1.14 -14.84
N SER A 175 -11.95 -0.96 -15.89
CA SER A 175 -12.45 -0.74 -17.25
C SER A 175 -13.03 -2.01 -17.86
N ILE A 176 -12.47 -3.18 -17.51
CA ILE A 176 -12.96 -4.50 -17.94
C ILE A 176 -14.24 -4.82 -17.19
N ILE A 177 -14.26 -4.65 -15.87
CA ILE A 177 -15.43 -4.89 -15.01
C ILE A 177 -16.63 -4.06 -15.49
N LYS A 178 -16.41 -2.78 -15.79
CA LYS A 178 -17.46 -1.90 -16.31
C LYS A 178 -18.05 -2.41 -17.63
N ARG A 179 -17.22 -2.98 -18.53
CA ARG A 179 -17.69 -3.50 -19.81
C ARG A 179 -18.41 -4.85 -19.68
N LEU A 180 -17.85 -5.76 -18.87
CA LEU A 180 -18.41 -7.11 -18.71
C LEU A 180 -19.69 -7.12 -17.86
N TYR A 181 -19.68 -6.37 -16.76
CA TYR A 181 -20.72 -6.48 -15.72
C TYR A 181 -21.58 -5.23 -15.60
N ARG A 182 -21.29 -4.17 -16.39
CA ARG A 182 -21.93 -2.84 -16.31
C ARG A 182 -21.83 -2.21 -14.91
N GLN A 183 -20.82 -2.61 -14.14
CA GLN A 183 -20.58 -2.20 -12.76
C GLN A 183 -19.54 -1.09 -12.71
N ASP A 184 -19.85 0.02 -12.03
CA ASP A 184 -18.90 1.11 -11.76
C ASP A 184 -18.32 0.96 -10.35
N VAL A 185 -17.19 0.26 -10.24
CA VAL A 185 -16.49 -0.01 -8.98
C VAL A 185 -15.97 1.25 -8.27
N THR A 186 -16.16 2.44 -8.85
CA THR A 186 -15.77 3.73 -8.25
C THR A 186 -16.91 4.41 -7.50
N GLN A 187 -18.11 3.80 -7.45
CA GLN A 187 -19.22 4.28 -6.64
C GLN A 187 -19.01 3.86 -5.18
N PRO A 188 -19.30 4.72 -4.19
CA PRO A 188 -19.07 4.43 -2.78
C PRO A 188 -19.71 3.11 -2.32
N ASP A 189 -20.95 2.85 -2.68
CA ASP A 189 -21.65 1.61 -2.31
C ASP A 189 -20.99 0.36 -2.90
N GLU A 190 -20.45 0.46 -4.12
CA GLU A 190 -19.71 -0.61 -4.73
C GLU A 190 -18.34 -0.85 -4.05
N ILE A 191 -17.66 0.22 -3.63
CA ILE A 191 -16.42 0.12 -2.86
C ILE A 191 -16.67 -0.60 -1.53
N GLU A 192 -17.75 -0.26 -0.82
CA GLU A 192 -18.15 -0.94 0.42
C GLU A 192 -18.44 -2.43 0.18
N ARG A 193 -19.21 -2.75 -0.85
CA ARG A 193 -19.54 -4.14 -1.21
C ARG A 193 -18.29 -4.95 -1.57
N ILE A 194 -17.35 -4.35 -2.28
CA ILE A 194 -16.06 -4.96 -2.61
C ILE A 194 -15.22 -5.17 -1.34
N ALA A 195 -15.19 -4.18 -0.44
CA ALA A 195 -14.45 -4.28 0.82
C ALA A 195 -14.97 -5.44 1.68
N ASP A 196 -16.28 -5.56 1.81
CA ASP A 196 -16.91 -6.67 2.53
C ASP A 196 -16.62 -8.02 1.88
N HIS A 197 -16.68 -8.11 0.55
CA HIS A 197 -16.35 -9.34 -0.16
C HIS A 197 -14.89 -9.76 0.05
N VAL A 198 -13.95 -8.83 -0.16
CA VAL A 198 -12.52 -9.09 0.06
C VAL A 198 -12.26 -9.52 1.50
N MET A 199 -12.90 -8.86 2.47
CA MET A 199 -12.78 -9.21 3.88
C MET A 199 -13.27 -10.64 4.15
N GLN A 200 -14.49 -10.99 3.73
CA GLN A 200 -15.08 -12.31 3.94
C GLN A 200 -14.27 -13.44 3.28
N PHE A 201 -13.77 -13.20 2.08
CA PHE A 201 -12.93 -14.16 1.36
C PHE A 201 -11.59 -14.35 2.08
N SER A 202 -10.97 -13.25 2.52
CA SER A 202 -9.69 -13.27 3.24
C SER A 202 -9.81 -13.97 4.58
N LEU A 203 -10.89 -13.73 5.36
CA LEU A 203 -11.16 -14.41 6.63
C LEU A 203 -11.12 -15.92 6.49
N LYS A 204 -11.86 -16.47 5.52
CA LYS A 204 -11.91 -17.92 5.30
C LYS A 204 -10.53 -18.50 4.95
N GLY A 205 -9.73 -17.75 4.16
CA GLY A 205 -8.37 -18.15 3.84
C GLY A 205 -7.45 -18.15 5.07
N LEU A 206 -7.57 -17.13 5.93
CA LEU A 206 -6.77 -17.02 7.15
C LEU A 206 -7.15 -18.10 8.19
N GLU A 207 -8.44 -18.41 8.37
CA GLU A 207 -8.92 -19.49 9.24
C GLU A 207 -8.40 -20.87 8.78
N HIS A 208 -8.32 -21.11 7.47
CA HIS A 208 -7.76 -22.35 6.94
C HIS A 208 -6.28 -22.49 7.26
N ASN A 209 -5.51 -21.42 7.10
CA ASN A 209 -4.08 -21.39 7.42
C ASN A 209 -3.83 -21.57 8.93
N SER A 210 -4.69 -21.04 9.80
CA SER A 210 -4.62 -21.24 11.24
C SER A 210 -4.72 -22.75 11.60
N LYS A 211 -5.70 -23.46 11.04
CA LYS A 211 -5.89 -24.90 11.29
C LYS A 211 -4.70 -25.74 10.81
N HIS A 212 -4.17 -25.43 9.63
CA HIS A 212 -2.99 -26.12 9.09
C HIS A 212 -1.72 -25.90 9.92
N SER A 213 -1.57 -24.71 10.49
CA SER A 213 -0.47 -24.39 11.38
C SER A 213 -0.54 -25.21 12.68
N GLU A 214 -1.71 -25.37 13.28
CA GLU A 214 -1.93 -26.20 14.47
C GLU A 214 -1.67 -27.68 14.19
N ASP A 215 -2.09 -28.21 13.05
CA ASP A 215 -1.87 -29.60 12.66
C ASP A 215 -0.39 -29.91 12.44
N ARG A 216 0.38 -29.01 11.82
CA ARG A 216 1.84 -29.13 11.68
C ARG A 216 2.53 -29.20 13.02
N THR A 217 2.15 -28.33 13.96
CA THR A 217 2.74 -28.32 15.31
C THR A 217 2.48 -29.61 16.06
N LYS A 218 1.28 -30.19 15.91
CA LYS A 218 0.95 -31.49 16.53
C LYS A 218 1.80 -32.64 15.94
N ILE A 219 1.94 -32.66 14.62
CA ILE A 219 2.76 -33.69 13.93
C ILE A 219 4.24 -33.57 14.34
N GLU A 220 4.78 -32.37 14.43
CA GLU A 220 6.18 -32.14 14.87
C GLU A 220 6.37 -32.51 16.34
N ALA A 221 5.42 -32.21 17.21
CA ALA A 221 5.45 -32.60 18.61
C ALA A 221 5.37 -34.13 18.79
N GLU A 222 4.53 -34.81 18.03
CA GLU A 222 4.41 -36.27 18.03
C GLU A 222 5.64 -36.95 17.49
N SER A 223 6.29 -36.40 16.47
CA SER A 223 7.53 -36.93 15.91
C SER A 223 8.74 -36.81 16.86
N GLN A 224 8.76 -35.77 17.71
CA GLN A 224 9.81 -35.59 18.73
C GLN A 224 9.66 -36.51 19.92
N ILE A 225 8.43 -37.00 20.20
CA ILE A 225 8.16 -37.96 21.32
C ILE A 225 8.46 -39.39 20.90
N SER A 226 8.44 -39.71 19.60
CA SER A 226 8.62 -41.05 19.06
C SER A 226 10.07 -41.46 18.74
N ASP A 227 11.09 -40.64 19.08
CA ASP A 227 12.51 -40.99 18.87
C ASP A 227 13.16 -41.46 20.20
N PRO A 228 13.16 -42.77 20.49
CA PRO A 228 13.87 -43.30 21.65
C PRO A 228 15.36 -43.44 21.30
N MET A 229 16.19 -42.56 21.87
CA MET A 229 17.61 -42.74 22.17
C MET A 229 18.32 -43.85 21.37
N THR A 230 18.86 -43.51 20.22
CA THR A 230 20.03 -44.24 19.73
C THR A 230 21.18 -43.25 19.61
N GLY A 231 22.09 -43.37 20.59
CA GLY A 231 23.34 -42.66 20.60
C GLY A 231 24.24 -43.07 19.45
N SER A 232 24.75 -42.13 18.70
CA SER A 232 26.03 -42.21 18.03
C SER A 232 26.51 -40.82 17.58
N SER A 233 27.77 -40.58 17.84
CA SER A 233 28.58 -39.37 17.71
C SER A 233 28.40 -38.52 16.44
N PRO A 234 28.73 -37.24 16.53
CA PRO A 234 28.55 -36.29 15.42
C PRO A 234 29.67 -36.44 14.38
N ARG A 235 29.31 -36.64 13.14
CA ARG A 235 30.19 -36.38 12.00
C ARG A 235 29.94 -34.94 11.49
N ILE A 236 30.97 -34.14 11.54
CA ILE A 236 31.05 -32.81 10.96
C ILE A 236 31.09 -32.94 9.44
N PRO A 237 30.28 -32.24 8.68
CA PRO A 237 30.60 -31.92 7.28
C PRO A 237 31.03 -30.46 7.15
N HIS A 238 32.18 -30.34 6.48
CA HIS A 238 32.77 -29.09 6.01
C HIS A 238 31.90 -28.37 4.95
N SER A 239 32.17 -27.08 4.90
CA SER A 239 31.93 -26.10 3.83
C SER A 239 30.63 -25.30 3.91
N ALA A 240 30.71 -24.20 4.65
CA ALA A 240 29.95 -22.99 4.41
C ALA A 240 30.40 -22.39 3.06
N ARG A 241 29.46 -22.18 2.16
CA ARG A 241 29.59 -21.17 1.10
C ARG A 241 28.76 -19.98 1.54
N GLU A 242 29.47 -18.92 1.85
CA GLU A 242 28.89 -17.57 1.97
C GLU A 242 28.19 -17.21 0.65
N ILE A 243 26.96 -16.83 0.74
CA ILE A 243 26.26 -16.14 -0.34
C ILE A 243 25.99 -14.73 0.19
N ASP A 244 26.69 -13.77 -0.42
CA ASP A 244 26.47 -12.35 -0.21
C ASP A 244 25.01 -11.96 -0.51
N PRO A 245 24.40 -11.07 0.30
CA PRO A 245 23.08 -10.51 0.00
C PRO A 245 23.25 -9.33 -0.97
N VAL A 246 22.95 -9.55 -2.24
CA VAL A 246 22.67 -8.48 -3.21
C VAL A 246 21.17 -8.45 -3.44
N PHE A 247 20.62 -7.30 -3.16
CA PHE A 247 19.38 -6.58 -3.41
C PHE A 247 18.61 -6.13 -2.16
#